data_c723aeb91e11063be82586f77ad5232e
#
_entry.id   c723aeb91e11063be82586f77ad5232e
#
_cell.length_a   1.000
_cell.length_b   1.000
_cell.length_c   1.000
_cell.angle_alpha   90.00
_cell.angle_beta   90.00
_cell.angle_gamma   90.00
#
_symmetry.space_group_name_H-M   'P 1'
#
loop_
_entity.id
_entity.type
_entity.pdbx_description
1 polymer ?
#
loop_
_entity_poly.entity_id
_entity_poly.type
_entity_poly.pdbx_seq_one_letter_code
_entity_poly.pdbx_strand_id
1 'polypeptide(L)'
;MEPLRTDAAGTHLVSRSVPVSAPAFRSVLYAADPPRTVWSAPEEATIVGEGAAATLTADGAGRFDTIREAAESLFASGDVHAGTEAARPRLFGGFGFHTDSTDGPPWEDFPGARFVFPRVQVT
;
A
#
# COMPACT_ATOMS: atom_id res chain seq x y z
N MET A 1 6.48 20.56 9.66
CA MET A 1 5.88 19.37 9.03
C MET A 1 6.60 18.13 9.54
N GLU A 2 5.84 17.15 9.94
CA GLU A 2 6.41 15.86 10.29
C GLU A 2 7.13 15.28 9.07
N PRO A 3 8.39 14.88 9.20
CA PRO A 3 9.07 14.25 8.08
C PRO A 3 8.34 12.99 7.65
N LEU A 4 8.51 12.63 6.39
CA LEU A 4 7.93 11.40 5.86
C LEU A 4 8.42 10.22 6.70
N ARG A 5 7.49 9.50 7.28
CA ARG A 5 7.78 8.25 7.95
C ARG A 5 7.56 7.12 6.98
N THR A 6 8.60 6.36 6.75
CA THR A 6 8.51 5.20 5.89
C THR A 6 9.47 4.12 6.39
N ASP A 7 8.98 2.90 6.42
CA ASP A 7 9.82 1.74 6.68
C ASP A 7 10.74 1.47 5.50
N ALA A 8 10.47 2.14 4.38
CA ALA A 8 11.25 1.98 3.17
C ALA A 8 12.44 2.93 3.08
N ALA A 9 12.63 3.85 4.05
CA ALA A 9 13.79 4.76 4.04
C ALA A 9 15.09 3.93 4.04
N GLY A 10 15.87 4.03 2.97
CA GLY A 10 17.06 3.21 2.78
C GLY A 10 16.78 1.76 2.43
N THR A 11 15.52 1.39 2.22
CA THR A 11 15.12 0.02 1.90
C THR A 11 15.05 -0.16 0.39
N HIS A 12 15.59 -1.26 -0.08
CA HIS A 12 15.46 -1.68 -1.48
C HIS A 12 14.38 -2.74 -1.59
N LEU A 13 13.30 -2.42 -2.30
CA LEU A 13 12.20 -3.35 -2.48
C LEU A 13 12.44 -4.25 -3.69
N VAL A 14 12.19 -5.53 -3.50
CA VAL A 14 12.23 -6.52 -4.57
C VAL A 14 10.86 -7.18 -4.64
N SER A 15 10.27 -7.18 -5.83
CA SER A 15 8.98 -7.82 -6.07
C SER A 15 9.15 -8.93 -7.08
N ARG A 16 8.65 -10.11 -6.75
CA ARG A 16 8.62 -11.26 -7.64
C ARG A 16 7.21 -11.82 -7.69
N SER A 17 6.75 -12.18 -8.88
CA SER A 17 5.46 -12.80 -9.03
C SER A 17 5.60 -14.21 -9.58
N VAL A 18 4.72 -15.09 -9.14
CA VAL A 18 4.62 -16.46 -9.67
C VAL A 18 3.15 -16.77 -9.89
N PRO A 19 2.82 -17.52 -10.96
CA PRO A 19 1.45 -17.96 -11.15
C PRO A 19 1.10 -19.00 -10.08
N VAL A 20 -0.14 -18.94 -9.61
CA VAL A 20 -0.69 -19.91 -8.65
C VAL A 20 -2.02 -20.43 -9.17
N SER A 21 -2.42 -21.60 -8.70
CA SER A 21 -3.78 -22.08 -8.95
C SER A 21 -4.77 -21.11 -8.31
N ALA A 22 -5.84 -20.78 -9.01
CA ALA A 22 -6.78 -19.76 -8.56
C ALA A 22 -7.43 -20.15 -7.22
N PRO A 23 -6.96 -19.60 -6.09
CA PRO A 23 -7.59 -19.86 -4.79
C PRO A 23 -8.88 -19.07 -4.68
N ALA A 24 -9.79 -19.55 -3.83
CA ALA A 24 -10.98 -18.77 -3.50
C ALA A 24 -10.56 -17.51 -2.78
N PHE A 25 -11.09 -16.36 -3.21
CA PHE A 25 -10.82 -15.05 -2.61
C PHE A 25 -10.96 -15.09 -1.08
N ARG A 26 -12.04 -15.70 -0.60
CA ARG A 26 -12.33 -15.78 0.84
C ARG A 26 -11.24 -16.54 1.59
N SER A 27 -10.75 -17.62 1.02
CA SER A 27 -9.69 -18.43 1.64
C SER A 27 -8.39 -17.63 1.76
N VAL A 28 -8.05 -16.87 0.72
CA VAL A 28 -6.86 -16.01 0.73
C VAL A 28 -7.00 -14.94 1.82
N LEU A 29 -8.16 -14.30 1.88
CA LEU A 29 -8.42 -13.24 2.85
C LEU A 29 -8.32 -13.74 4.29
N TYR A 30 -8.89 -14.91 4.58
CA TYR A 30 -8.83 -15.47 5.93
C TYR A 30 -7.43 -15.95 6.33
N ALA A 31 -6.64 -16.37 5.37
CA ALA A 31 -5.27 -16.82 5.63
C ALA A 31 -4.27 -15.66 5.78
N ALA A 32 -4.62 -14.48 5.30
CA ALA A 32 -3.71 -13.33 5.29
C ALA A 32 -3.44 -12.81 6.70
N ASP A 33 -2.18 -12.50 6.99
CA ASP A 33 -1.79 -11.85 8.24
C ASP A 33 -2.04 -10.32 8.16
N PRO A 34 -2.40 -9.69 9.29
CA PRO A 34 -2.54 -8.23 9.33
C PRO A 34 -1.22 -7.48 9.04
N PRO A 35 -1.28 -6.28 8.51
CA PRO A 35 -2.50 -5.63 8.01
C PRO A 35 -2.98 -6.30 6.73
N ARG A 36 -4.28 -6.40 6.59
CA ARG A 36 -4.91 -6.95 5.39
C ARG A 36 -5.38 -5.83 4.48
N THR A 37 -5.18 -6.02 3.19
CA THR A 37 -5.65 -5.10 2.16
C THR A 37 -6.57 -5.85 1.22
N VAL A 38 -7.68 -5.24 0.89
CA VAL A 38 -8.61 -5.77 -0.11
C VAL A 38 -8.95 -4.68 -1.09
N TRP A 39 -8.80 -4.97 -2.36
CA TRP A 39 -9.28 -4.11 -3.43
C TRP A 39 -10.20 -4.94 -4.30
N SER A 40 -11.41 -4.49 -4.46
CA SER A 40 -12.39 -5.15 -5.32
C SER A 40 -13.25 -4.08 -5.98
N ALA A 41 -13.23 -4.06 -7.30
CA ALA A 41 -14.03 -3.13 -8.08
C ALA A 41 -14.70 -3.90 -9.22
N PRO A 42 -15.87 -3.43 -9.70
CA PRO A 42 -16.54 -4.08 -10.83
C PRO A 42 -15.62 -4.16 -12.04
N GLU A 43 -15.60 -5.31 -12.69
CA GLU A 43 -14.85 -5.55 -13.92
C GLU A 43 -13.32 -5.43 -13.78
N GLU A 44 -12.83 -5.32 -12.54
CA GLU A 44 -11.41 -5.30 -12.25
C GLU A 44 -10.99 -6.54 -11.47
N ALA A 45 -9.70 -6.80 -11.45
CA ALA A 45 -9.15 -7.88 -10.64
C ALA A 45 -9.38 -7.60 -9.16
N THR A 46 -9.69 -8.64 -8.40
CA THR A 46 -9.72 -8.57 -6.95
C THR A 46 -8.31 -8.81 -6.41
N ILE A 47 -7.89 -7.98 -5.47
CA ILE A 47 -6.55 -8.05 -4.92
C ILE A 47 -6.64 -8.21 -3.41
N VAL A 48 -5.90 -9.16 -2.87
CA VAL A 48 -5.72 -9.32 -1.42
C VAL A 48 -4.26 -9.09 -1.10
N GLY A 49 -4.02 -8.20 -0.14
CA GLY A 49 -2.69 -7.93 0.36
C GLY A 49 -2.52 -8.40 1.80
N GLU A 50 -1.34 -8.90 2.10
CA GLU A 50 -0.96 -9.37 3.43
C GLU A 50 0.28 -8.62 3.89
N GLY A 51 0.23 -8.17 5.14
CA GLY A 51 1.38 -7.52 5.76
C GLY A 51 1.76 -6.21 5.12
N ALA A 52 2.92 -5.70 5.49
CA ALA A 52 3.47 -4.47 4.96
C ALA A 52 4.98 -4.62 4.75
N ALA A 53 5.42 -4.54 3.50
CA ALA A 53 6.85 -4.46 3.20
C ALA A 53 7.35 -3.03 3.39
N ALA A 54 6.48 -2.05 3.16
CA ALA A 54 6.75 -0.64 3.43
C ALA A 54 5.45 0.07 3.75
N THR A 55 5.54 1.10 4.59
CA THR A 55 4.41 1.97 4.93
C THR A 55 4.85 3.41 4.71
N LEU A 56 4.03 4.16 3.97
CA LEU A 56 4.24 5.58 3.73
C LEU A 56 3.18 6.37 4.47
N THR A 57 3.58 7.36 5.25
CA THR A 57 2.67 8.26 5.94
C THR A 57 3.07 9.70 5.72
N ALA A 58 2.09 10.58 5.69
CA ALA A 58 2.32 12.03 5.60
C ALA A 58 1.14 12.78 6.17
N ASP A 59 1.37 14.00 6.59
CA ASP A 59 0.36 14.89 7.14
C ASP A 59 0.44 16.28 6.51
N GLY A 60 -0.61 17.07 6.71
CA GLY A 60 -0.63 18.46 6.30
C GLY A 60 -0.96 18.68 4.83
N ALA A 61 -0.80 19.93 4.39
CA ALA A 61 -1.14 20.34 3.04
C ALA A 61 -0.26 19.69 1.97
N GLY A 62 0.99 19.34 2.31
CA GLY A 62 1.92 18.70 1.40
C GLY A 62 1.80 17.18 1.32
N ARG A 63 0.79 16.58 1.97
CA ARG A 63 0.70 15.13 2.09
C ARG A 63 0.60 14.41 0.75
N PHE A 64 -0.08 14.99 -0.23
CA PHE A 64 -0.21 14.40 -1.56
C PHE A 64 1.14 14.31 -2.27
N ASP A 65 1.88 15.42 -2.30
CA ASP A 65 3.18 15.47 -2.94
C ASP A 65 4.21 14.60 -2.21
N THR A 66 4.17 14.59 -0.89
CA THR A 66 5.08 13.78 -0.09
C THR A 66 4.90 12.29 -0.38
N ILE A 67 3.65 11.81 -0.43
CA ILE A 67 3.36 10.41 -0.76
C ILE A 67 3.76 10.10 -2.21
N ARG A 68 3.43 10.98 -3.15
CA ARG A 68 3.76 10.76 -4.56
C ARG A 68 5.27 10.62 -4.76
N GLU A 69 6.05 11.53 -4.20
CA GLU A 69 7.51 11.50 -4.32
C GLU A 69 8.11 10.26 -3.67
N ALA A 70 7.60 9.87 -2.50
CA ALA A 70 8.06 8.66 -1.82
C ALA A 70 7.73 7.40 -2.62
N ALA A 71 6.54 7.33 -3.20
CA ALA A 71 6.14 6.21 -4.03
C ALA A 71 6.99 6.11 -5.30
N GLU A 72 7.22 7.23 -5.96
CA GLU A 72 8.09 7.28 -7.15
C GLU A 72 9.50 6.80 -6.83
N SER A 73 10.05 7.21 -5.70
CA SER A 73 11.38 6.76 -5.26
C SER A 73 11.41 5.27 -4.98
N LEU A 74 10.40 4.72 -4.33
CA LEU A 74 10.31 3.29 -4.05
C LEU A 74 10.31 2.47 -5.34
N PHE A 75 9.46 2.86 -6.29
CA PHE A 75 9.36 2.13 -7.54
C PHE A 75 10.59 2.31 -8.43
N ALA A 76 11.18 3.49 -8.43
CA ALA A 76 12.37 3.78 -9.24
C ALA A 76 13.60 3.01 -8.76
N SER A 77 13.75 2.82 -7.44
CA SER A 77 14.89 2.13 -6.85
C SER A 77 14.68 0.63 -6.66
N GLY A 78 13.45 0.17 -6.81
CA GLY A 78 13.09 -1.23 -6.59
C GLY A 78 13.29 -2.09 -7.83
N ASP A 79 13.36 -3.39 -7.61
CA ASP A 79 13.39 -4.39 -8.67
C ASP A 79 12.04 -5.10 -8.76
N VAL A 80 11.39 -5.01 -9.90
CA VAL A 80 10.08 -5.60 -10.14
C VAL A 80 10.17 -6.68 -11.20
N HIS A 81 9.85 -7.91 -10.80
CA HIS A 81 9.81 -9.08 -11.68
C HIS A 81 8.38 -9.59 -11.75
N ALA A 82 7.56 -8.92 -12.53
CA ALA A 82 6.15 -9.27 -12.71
C ALA A 82 5.95 -9.98 -14.05
N GLY A 83 5.29 -11.12 -14.00
CA GLY A 83 4.99 -11.88 -15.23
C GLY A 83 3.85 -11.28 -16.04
N THR A 84 2.95 -10.54 -15.40
CA THR A 84 1.81 -9.87 -16.03
C THR A 84 1.58 -8.53 -15.37
N GLU A 85 0.83 -7.66 -16.06
CA GLU A 85 0.45 -6.36 -15.49
C GLU A 85 -0.35 -6.52 -14.19
N ALA A 86 -1.21 -7.53 -14.12
CA ALA A 86 -2.01 -7.79 -12.92
C ALA A 86 -1.14 -8.15 -11.70
N ALA A 87 0.04 -8.69 -11.92
CA ALA A 87 0.94 -9.11 -10.85
C ALA A 87 1.87 -7.99 -10.36
N ARG A 88 1.80 -6.80 -10.93
CA ARG A 88 2.65 -5.69 -10.52
C ARG A 88 2.32 -5.26 -9.09
N PRO A 89 3.34 -4.92 -8.30
CA PRO A 89 3.12 -4.46 -6.93
C PRO A 89 2.41 -3.11 -6.90
N ARG A 90 1.58 -2.90 -5.89
CA ARG A 90 0.79 -1.69 -5.73
C ARG A 90 0.85 -1.18 -4.29
N LEU A 91 0.67 0.12 -4.16
CA LEU A 91 0.44 0.76 -2.87
C LEU A 91 -1.06 0.92 -2.66
N PHE A 92 -1.52 0.62 -1.45
CA PHE A 92 -2.92 0.74 -1.07
C PHE A 92 -3.05 1.67 0.12
N GLY A 93 -3.97 2.60 0.04
CA GLY A 93 -4.19 3.52 1.14
C GLY A 93 -5.13 4.65 0.78
N GLY A 94 -4.99 5.74 1.49
CA GLY A 94 -5.85 6.89 1.27
C GLY A 94 -5.31 8.14 1.92
N PHE A 95 -6.01 9.24 1.63
CA PHE A 95 -5.72 10.56 2.15
C PHE A 95 -6.89 11.05 2.98
N GLY A 96 -6.61 11.81 4.03
CA GLY A 96 -7.62 12.60 4.69
C GLY A 96 -8.16 13.66 3.73
N PHE A 97 -9.46 13.95 3.84
CA PHE A 97 -10.14 14.85 2.92
C PHE A 97 -9.64 16.31 3.06
N HIS A 98 -9.40 16.73 4.29
CA HIS A 98 -8.84 18.05 4.61
C HIS A 98 -7.52 17.91 5.36
N THR A 99 -6.75 18.98 5.44
CA THR A 99 -5.48 18.99 6.17
C THR A 99 -5.65 18.69 7.66
N ASP A 100 -6.82 18.98 8.22
CA ASP A 100 -7.18 18.75 9.61
C ASP A 100 -8.25 17.67 9.81
N SER A 101 -8.53 16.87 8.81
CA SER A 101 -9.60 15.88 8.86
C SER A 101 -9.35 14.75 9.87
N THR A 102 -8.11 14.59 10.33
CA THR A 102 -7.75 13.61 11.34
C THR A 102 -7.65 14.20 12.74
N ASP A 103 -7.95 15.50 12.90
CA ASP A 103 -7.99 16.15 14.21
C ASP A 103 -9.29 15.77 14.92
N GLY A 104 -9.18 15.25 16.12
CA GLY A 104 -10.32 14.89 16.95
C GLY A 104 -10.86 13.49 16.69
N PRO A 105 -11.60 12.97 17.70
CA PRO A 105 -12.14 11.60 17.64
C PRO A 105 -13.16 11.42 16.51
N PRO A 106 -13.23 10.24 15.87
CA PRO A 106 -12.39 9.06 16.11
C PRO A 106 -11.14 9.01 15.23
N TRP A 107 -10.79 10.10 14.54
CA TRP A 107 -9.80 10.12 13.46
C TRP A 107 -8.39 10.51 13.90
N GLU A 108 -8.23 10.92 15.15
CA GLU A 108 -6.98 11.46 15.66
C GLU A 108 -5.78 10.50 15.61
N ASP A 109 -6.07 9.18 15.59
CA ASP A 109 -5.04 8.15 15.49
C ASP A 109 -4.64 7.83 14.04
N PHE A 110 -5.30 8.47 13.06
CA PHE A 110 -5.01 8.25 11.66
C PHE A 110 -4.15 9.38 11.11
N PRO A 111 -3.08 9.08 10.36
CA PRO A 111 -2.32 10.14 9.67
C PRO A 111 -3.15 10.74 8.54
N GLY A 112 -2.76 11.92 8.06
CA GLY A 112 -3.39 12.59 6.92
C GLY A 112 -3.27 11.82 5.61
N ALA A 113 -2.26 10.97 5.50
CA ALA A 113 -2.10 10.03 4.40
C ALA A 113 -1.41 8.77 4.90
N ARG A 114 -1.88 7.62 4.46
CA ARG A 114 -1.23 6.36 4.77
C ARG A 114 -1.40 5.42 3.58
N PHE A 115 -0.28 4.85 3.15
CA PHE A 115 -0.23 3.85 2.09
C PHE A 115 0.64 2.68 2.52
N VAL A 116 0.20 1.49 2.17
CA VAL A 116 0.89 0.25 2.49
C VAL A 116 1.29 -0.44 1.20
N PHE A 117 2.53 -0.87 1.15
CA PHE A 117 3.04 -1.75 0.11
C PHE A 117 2.97 -3.16 0.70
N PRO A 118 2.02 -4.02 0.28
CA PRO A 118 1.86 -5.34 0.88
C PRO A 118 3.11 -6.19 0.75
N ARG A 119 3.36 -7.00 1.76
CA ARG A 119 4.43 -7.99 1.72
C ARG A 119 4.10 -9.12 0.75
N VAL A 120 2.83 -9.52 0.71
CA VAL A 120 2.31 -10.51 -0.23
C VAL A 120 1.05 -9.94 -0.86
N GLN A 121 0.95 -10.05 -2.18
CA GLN A 121 -0.20 -9.61 -2.93
C GLN A 121 -0.67 -10.76 -3.82
N VAL A 122 -1.95 -11.10 -3.70
CA VAL A 122 -2.60 -12.10 -4.56
C VAL A 122 -3.65 -11.40 -5.41
N THR A 123 -3.52 -11.58 -6.69
CA THR A 123 -4.40 -10.92 -7.67
C THR A 123 -5.14 -11.97 -8.48
#